data_4d755bc8c4a61909a36951f59d0999f2
#
_entry.id   4d755bc8c4a61909a36951f59d0999f2
#
_cell.length_a   1.000
_cell.length_b   1.000
_cell.length_c   1.000
_cell.angle_alpha   90.00
_cell.angle_beta   90.00
_cell.angle_gamma   90.00
#
_symmetry.space_group_name_H-M   'P 1'
#
loop_
_entity.id
_entity.type
_entity.pdbx_description
1 polymer ?
#
loop_
_entity_poly.entity_id
_entity_poly.type
_entity_poly.pdbx_seq_one_letter_code
_entity_poly.pdbx_strand_id
1 'polypeptide(L)'
;MSPFYLFTHNYSLAVCKYLELPLYFLPGWFIRSQVLEPMTLGTVGSVEASYLAMEKGWAINLSGGFHHASRSKGEGFCIYPDITFITHYLRQIYLVKKIMIIDLDAHQGNGHELDHMGERNTFIMDAYNHSVYPGDKKAQEAIKCDISI
;
A
#
# COMPACT_ATOMS: atom_id res chain seq x y z
N MET A 1 10.88 3.07 -7.35
CA MET A 1 10.58 3.30 -8.79
C MET A 1 9.44 4.29 -8.87
N SER A 2 9.59 5.36 -9.64
CA SER A 2 8.53 6.36 -9.84
C SER A 2 7.30 5.70 -10.47
N PRO A 3 6.05 6.13 -10.16
CA PRO A 3 4.84 5.69 -10.87
C PRO A 3 4.94 5.85 -12.40
N PHE A 4 5.86 6.67 -12.88
CA PHE A 4 6.20 6.84 -14.29
C PHE A 4 6.66 5.55 -14.99
N TYR A 5 7.12 4.54 -14.26
CA TYR A 5 7.58 3.28 -14.86
C TYR A 5 6.44 2.41 -15.40
N LEU A 6 5.22 2.66 -14.95
CA LEU A 6 4.02 1.95 -15.45
C LEU A 6 3.57 2.44 -16.84
N PHE A 7 4.15 3.54 -17.34
CA PHE A 7 3.76 4.12 -18.65
C PHE A 7 4.65 3.70 -19.81
N THR A 8 5.72 2.96 -19.59
CA THR A 8 6.60 2.48 -20.66
C THR A 8 6.27 1.04 -21.07
N HIS A 9 6.66 0.64 -22.25
CA HIS A 9 6.29 -0.55 -23.04
C HIS A 9 6.28 -1.93 -22.34
N ASN A 10 6.58 -2.02 -21.03
CA ASN A 10 6.64 -3.27 -20.27
C ASN A 10 5.75 -3.28 -19.01
N TYR A 11 4.73 -2.41 -18.92
CA TYR A 11 3.88 -2.41 -17.74
C TYR A 11 3.15 -3.75 -17.48
N SER A 12 2.84 -4.51 -18.54
CA SER A 12 2.23 -5.83 -18.39
C SER A 12 3.10 -6.79 -17.58
N LEU A 13 4.42 -6.80 -17.80
CA LEU A 13 5.35 -7.63 -17.04
C LEU A 13 5.47 -7.17 -15.59
N ALA A 14 5.49 -5.86 -15.33
CA ALA A 14 5.53 -5.31 -13.98
C ALA A 14 4.24 -5.67 -13.22
N VAL A 15 3.08 -5.52 -13.86
CA VAL A 15 1.79 -5.90 -13.29
C VAL A 15 1.72 -7.40 -13.01
N CYS A 16 2.17 -8.24 -13.95
CA CYS A 16 2.26 -9.69 -13.72
C CYS A 16 3.08 -10.03 -12.48
N LYS A 17 4.22 -9.35 -12.31
CA LYS A 17 5.09 -9.55 -11.16
C LYS A 17 4.43 -9.11 -9.85
N TYR A 18 3.76 -7.97 -9.83
CA TYR A 18 3.15 -7.41 -8.62
C TYR A 18 1.89 -8.16 -8.21
N LEU A 19 1.13 -8.65 -9.18
CA LEU A 19 -0.07 -9.46 -8.95
C LEU A 19 0.22 -10.96 -8.86
N GLU A 20 1.46 -11.36 -9.11
CA GLU A 20 1.86 -12.78 -9.10
C GLU A 20 1.03 -13.65 -10.04
N LEU A 21 0.51 -13.05 -11.12
CA LEU A 21 -0.36 -13.69 -12.10
C LEU A 21 0.24 -13.62 -13.51
N PRO A 22 0.14 -14.69 -14.32
CA PRO A 22 0.68 -14.74 -15.66
C PRO A 22 -0.21 -13.99 -16.68
N LEU A 23 -0.37 -12.67 -16.51
CA LEU A 23 -1.26 -11.84 -17.33
C LEU A 23 -0.61 -11.36 -18.65
N TYR A 24 0.61 -11.78 -18.95
CA TYR A 24 1.39 -11.31 -20.11
C TYR A 24 0.76 -11.61 -21.47
N PHE A 25 -0.19 -12.54 -21.54
CA PHE A 25 -0.96 -12.85 -22.73
C PHE A 25 -2.19 -11.95 -22.94
N LEU A 26 -2.56 -11.15 -21.93
CA LEU A 26 -3.70 -10.24 -22.04
C LEU A 26 -3.30 -8.93 -22.73
N PRO A 27 -4.20 -8.35 -23.54
CA PRO A 27 -3.96 -7.05 -24.13
C PRO A 27 -3.75 -5.97 -23.06
N GLY A 28 -2.82 -5.06 -23.28
CA GLY A 28 -2.52 -4.00 -22.32
C GLY A 28 -3.70 -3.13 -21.96
N TRP A 29 -4.61 -2.85 -22.89
CA TRP A 29 -5.83 -2.10 -22.63
C TRP A 29 -6.77 -2.82 -21.63
N PHE A 30 -6.79 -4.16 -21.70
CA PHE A 30 -7.59 -4.98 -20.76
C PHE A 30 -7.00 -4.91 -19.35
N ILE A 31 -5.68 -5.11 -19.20
CA ILE A 31 -4.99 -4.98 -17.93
C ILE A 31 -5.22 -3.57 -17.34
N ARG A 32 -5.14 -2.55 -18.18
CA ARG A 32 -5.38 -1.18 -17.75
C ARG A 32 -6.80 -1.02 -17.19
N SER A 33 -7.82 -1.39 -17.94
CA SER A 33 -9.22 -1.17 -17.57
C SER A 33 -9.69 -2.06 -16.43
N GLN A 34 -9.21 -3.31 -16.34
CA GLN A 34 -9.69 -4.27 -15.35
C GLN A 34 -8.83 -4.33 -14.08
N VAL A 35 -7.62 -3.81 -14.12
CA VAL A 35 -6.69 -3.88 -12.99
C VAL A 35 -6.22 -2.49 -12.56
N LEU A 36 -5.55 -1.75 -13.42
CA LEU A 36 -4.91 -0.50 -13.01
C LEU A 36 -5.91 0.61 -12.67
N GLU A 37 -6.96 0.77 -13.47
CA GLU A 37 -7.98 1.80 -13.21
C GLU A 37 -8.76 1.53 -11.91
N PRO A 38 -9.27 0.31 -11.62
CA PRO A 38 -9.87 0.01 -10.32
C PRO A 38 -8.93 0.22 -9.13
N MET A 39 -7.67 -0.19 -9.23
CA MET A 39 -6.69 0.04 -8.16
C MET A 39 -6.35 1.52 -7.98
N THR A 40 -6.29 2.28 -9.08
CA THR A 40 -6.15 3.74 -9.00
C THR A 40 -7.32 4.38 -8.27
N LEU A 41 -8.56 3.97 -8.59
CA LEU A 41 -9.75 4.45 -7.89
C LEU A 41 -9.72 4.10 -6.41
N GLY A 42 -9.31 2.86 -6.05
CA GLY A 42 -9.12 2.47 -4.65
C GLY A 42 -8.11 3.35 -3.93
N THR A 43 -6.97 3.63 -4.58
CA THR A 43 -5.92 4.50 -4.04
C THR A 43 -6.40 5.94 -3.85
N VAL A 44 -7.09 6.50 -4.84
CA VAL A 44 -7.70 7.84 -4.74
C VAL A 44 -8.74 7.87 -3.62
N GLY A 45 -9.58 6.83 -3.53
CA GLY A 45 -10.56 6.68 -2.46
C GLY A 45 -9.91 6.67 -1.07
N SER A 46 -8.76 6.04 -0.91
CA SER A 46 -8.00 6.05 0.36
C SER A 46 -7.53 7.46 0.75
N VAL A 47 -7.02 8.23 -0.22
CA VAL A 47 -6.61 9.62 0.02
C VAL A 47 -7.83 10.49 0.34
N GLU A 48 -8.92 10.32 -0.39
CA GLU A 48 -10.17 11.06 -0.18
C GLU A 48 -10.82 10.73 1.18
N ALA A 49 -10.80 9.45 1.58
CA ALA A 49 -11.23 9.04 2.92
C ALA A 49 -10.38 9.70 4.01
N SER A 50 -9.07 9.83 3.80
CA SER A 50 -8.21 10.53 4.76
C SER A 50 -8.57 12.03 4.89
N TYR A 51 -8.90 12.69 3.79
CA TYR A 51 -9.43 14.05 3.79
C TYR A 51 -10.74 14.14 4.58
N LEU A 52 -11.71 13.27 4.25
CA LEU A 52 -13.00 13.25 4.94
C LEU A 52 -12.86 12.94 6.44
N ALA A 53 -11.92 12.07 6.81
CA ALA A 53 -11.65 11.77 8.21
C ALA A 53 -11.13 13.00 8.99
N MET A 54 -10.32 13.86 8.35
CA MET A 54 -9.88 15.12 8.95
C MET A 54 -11.04 16.09 9.15
N GLU A 55 -12.02 16.10 8.24
CA GLU A 55 -13.18 17.00 8.29
C GLU A 55 -14.31 16.49 9.21
N LYS A 56 -14.54 15.18 9.23
CA LYS A 56 -15.71 14.55 9.89
C LYS A 56 -15.34 13.71 11.12
N GLY A 57 -14.05 13.50 11.36
CA GLY A 57 -13.53 12.67 12.45
C GLY A 57 -13.30 11.21 12.09
N TRP A 58 -13.94 10.69 11.07
CA TRP A 58 -13.74 9.33 10.55
C TRP A 58 -14.23 9.20 9.11
N ALA A 59 -13.71 8.20 8.41
CA ALA A 59 -14.18 7.80 7.08
C ALA A 59 -13.83 6.33 6.83
N ILE A 60 -14.52 5.69 5.91
CA ILE A 60 -14.26 4.32 5.45
C ILE A 60 -14.11 4.34 3.93
N ASN A 61 -13.03 3.77 3.43
CA ASN A 61 -12.88 3.40 2.03
C ASN A 61 -13.15 1.89 1.89
N LEU A 62 -14.04 1.49 0.97
CA LEU A 62 -14.36 0.08 0.73
C LEU A 62 -13.35 -0.62 -0.20
N SER A 63 -12.33 0.10 -0.63
CA SER A 63 -11.21 -0.40 -1.43
C SER A 63 -9.91 0.21 -0.92
N GLY A 64 -8.75 -0.19 -1.46
CA GLY A 64 -7.45 0.28 -0.96
C GLY A 64 -6.93 -0.59 0.19
N GLY A 65 -6.04 -0.03 1.02
CA GLY A 65 -5.32 -0.79 2.04
C GLY A 65 -4.28 -1.72 1.42
N PHE A 66 -3.59 -1.27 0.37
CA PHE A 66 -2.62 -2.07 -0.39
C PHE A 66 -1.28 -2.20 0.35
N HIS A 67 -1.32 -2.90 1.48
CA HIS A 67 -0.29 -2.92 2.51
C HIS A 67 1.04 -3.58 2.07
N HIS A 68 1.03 -4.39 0.99
CA HIS A 68 2.27 -4.95 0.43
C HIS A 68 2.97 -4.02 -0.57
N ALA A 69 2.28 -3.01 -1.09
CA ALA A 69 2.91 -2.05 -1.99
C ALA A 69 3.74 -1.02 -1.23
N SER A 70 4.94 -0.75 -1.74
CA SER A 70 5.84 0.30 -1.25
C SER A 70 6.11 1.34 -2.34
N ARG A 71 6.73 2.47 -2.00
CA ARG A 71 7.18 3.49 -2.97
C ARG A 71 8.09 2.93 -4.06
N SER A 72 8.77 1.83 -3.81
CA SER A 72 9.76 1.24 -4.72
C SER A 72 9.22 0.11 -5.56
N LYS A 73 8.18 -0.60 -5.08
CA LYS A 73 7.66 -1.78 -5.76
C LYS A 73 6.21 -2.07 -5.36
N GLY A 74 5.45 -2.69 -6.27
CA GLY A 74 4.24 -3.43 -5.93
C GLY A 74 4.59 -4.88 -5.57
N GLU A 75 3.75 -5.53 -4.76
CA GLU A 75 3.93 -6.91 -4.31
C GLU A 75 2.61 -7.42 -3.73
N GLY A 76 2.43 -8.75 -3.61
CA GLY A 76 1.28 -9.34 -2.91
C GLY A 76 -0.07 -8.80 -3.38
N PHE A 77 -0.31 -8.79 -4.68
CA PHE A 77 -1.51 -8.23 -5.33
C PHE A 77 -1.71 -6.71 -5.18
N CYS A 78 -0.77 -6.01 -4.56
CA CYS A 78 -0.81 -4.55 -4.35
C CYS A 78 0.09 -3.84 -5.37
N ILE A 79 -0.46 -2.86 -6.10
CA ILE A 79 0.29 -2.10 -7.11
C ILE A 79 0.67 -0.71 -6.59
N TYR A 80 -0.28 -0.01 -5.96
CA TYR A 80 -0.09 1.36 -5.50
C TYR A 80 -0.02 1.43 -3.97
N PRO A 81 0.97 2.12 -3.40
CA PRO A 81 1.16 2.24 -1.95
C PRO A 81 0.24 3.32 -1.36
N ASP A 82 -1.06 3.05 -1.34
CA ASP A 82 -2.05 4.04 -0.90
C ASP A 82 -1.88 4.45 0.56
N ILE A 83 -1.47 3.54 1.44
CA ILE A 83 -1.18 3.85 2.85
C ILE A 83 -0.05 4.88 2.94
N THR A 84 1.00 4.71 2.15
CA THR A 84 2.11 5.66 2.08
C THR A 84 1.65 7.02 1.49
N PHE A 85 0.78 7.00 0.48
CA PHE A 85 0.21 8.22 -0.06
C PHE A 85 -0.64 8.98 0.97
N ILE A 86 -1.46 8.27 1.76
CA ILE A 86 -2.24 8.87 2.85
C ILE A 86 -1.32 9.55 3.87
N THR A 87 -0.30 8.85 4.36
CA THR A 87 0.60 9.41 5.37
C THR A 87 1.33 10.64 4.85
N HIS A 88 1.76 10.60 3.60
CA HIS A 88 2.39 11.74 2.94
C HIS A 88 1.43 12.92 2.77
N TYR A 89 0.22 12.66 2.27
CA TYR A 89 -0.83 13.66 2.09
C TYR A 89 -1.18 14.36 3.40
N LEU A 90 -1.45 13.60 4.46
CA LEU A 90 -1.79 14.14 5.77
C LEU A 90 -0.67 15.02 6.34
N ARG A 91 0.59 14.63 6.13
CA ARG A 91 1.74 15.44 6.56
C ARG A 91 1.92 16.71 5.76
N GLN A 92 1.74 16.65 4.44
CA GLN A 92 1.97 17.81 3.57
C GLN A 92 0.83 18.83 3.62
N ILE A 93 -0.42 18.35 3.67
CA ILE A 93 -1.60 19.22 3.57
C ILE A 93 -2.15 19.61 4.94
N TYR A 94 -2.22 18.67 5.87
CA TYR A 94 -2.78 18.91 7.20
C TYR A 94 -1.74 19.09 8.30
N LEU A 95 -0.45 19.01 7.95
CA LEU A 95 0.67 19.14 8.87
C LEU A 95 0.59 18.18 10.07
N VAL A 96 0.00 17.01 9.87
CA VAL A 96 -0.12 15.96 10.88
C VAL A 96 1.27 15.48 11.27
N LYS A 97 1.59 15.59 12.55
CA LYS A 97 2.94 15.26 13.07
C LYS A 97 3.10 13.79 13.37
N LYS A 98 2.08 13.16 13.94
CA LYS A 98 2.13 11.75 14.36
C LYS A 98 1.02 10.96 13.69
N ILE A 99 1.35 9.83 13.14
CA ILE A 99 0.41 8.91 12.48
C ILE A 99 0.56 7.53 13.11
N MET A 100 -0.56 6.87 13.33
CA MET A 100 -0.60 5.46 13.69
C MET A 100 -1.22 4.68 12.54
N ILE A 101 -0.53 3.63 12.11
CA ILE A 101 -1.04 2.63 11.18
C ILE A 101 -1.38 1.41 12.02
N ILE A 102 -2.59 0.90 11.86
CA ILE A 102 -3.04 -0.36 12.47
C ILE A 102 -3.38 -1.29 11.32
N ASP A 103 -2.58 -2.31 11.13
CA ASP A 103 -2.79 -3.36 10.14
C ASP A 103 -3.36 -4.59 10.86
N LEU A 104 -4.48 -5.09 10.37
CA LEU A 104 -5.18 -6.26 10.91
C LEU A 104 -5.42 -7.32 9.83
N ASP A 105 -4.73 -7.21 8.68
CA ASP A 105 -4.72 -8.25 7.68
C ASP A 105 -4.00 -9.49 8.22
N ALA A 106 -4.32 -10.67 7.67
CA ALA A 106 -3.66 -11.91 8.06
C ALA A 106 -2.19 -11.98 7.63
N HIS A 107 -1.78 -11.15 6.67
CA HIS A 107 -0.41 -11.05 6.17
C HIS A 107 0.31 -9.83 6.76
N GLN A 108 1.61 -9.95 6.95
CA GLN A 108 2.46 -8.82 7.34
C GLN A 108 2.39 -7.68 6.31
N GLY A 109 2.19 -6.44 6.76
CA GLY A 109 2.11 -5.26 5.91
C GLY A 109 3.47 -4.71 5.46
N ASN A 110 4.30 -5.56 4.86
CA ASN A 110 5.69 -5.27 4.54
C ASN A 110 5.91 -4.00 3.68
N GLY A 111 4.95 -3.62 2.85
CA GLY A 111 5.07 -2.45 1.98
C GLY A 111 5.11 -1.14 2.76
N HIS A 112 4.09 -0.89 3.59
CA HIS A 112 4.06 0.33 4.41
C HIS A 112 5.11 0.32 5.52
N GLU A 113 5.47 -0.86 6.05
CA GLU A 113 6.54 -1.02 7.02
C GLU A 113 7.88 -0.54 6.45
N LEU A 114 8.24 -1.02 5.24
CA LEU A 114 9.46 -0.59 4.55
C LEU A 114 9.47 0.92 4.28
N ASP A 115 8.33 1.49 3.90
CA ASP A 115 8.23 2.90 3.57
C ASP A 115 8.37 3.83 4.78
N HIS A 116 7.98 3.35 5.97
CA HIS A 116 8.04 4.11 7.22
C HIS A 116 9.17 3.67 8.15
N MET A 117 10.07 2.82 7.64
CA MET A 117 11.24 2.35 8.40
C MET A 117 12.09 3.52 8.89
N GLY A 118 12.39 3.54 10.20
CA GLY A 118 13.17 4.60 10.82
C GLY A 118 12.40 5.90 11.09
N GLU A 119 11.14 6.01 10.69
CA GLU A 119 10.32 7.18 10.99
C GLU A 119 9.85 7.18 12.46
N ARG A 120 10.31 8.17 13.23
CA ARG A 120 9.94 8.28 14.66
C ARG A 120 8.48 8.69 14.89
N ASN A 121 7.89 9.34 13.89
CA ASN A 121 6.55 9.93 13.99
C ASN A 121 5.46 9.04 13.33
N THR A 122 5.84 7.85 12.87
CA THR A 122 4.90 6.81 12.45
C THR A 122 4.96 5.66 13.44
N PHE A 123 3.82 5.32 14.01
CA PHE A 123 3.66 4.15 14.86
C PHE A 123 2.95 3.07 14.05
N ILE A 124 3.56 1.90 13.91
CA ILE A 124 2.97 0.76 13.22
C ILE A 124 2.63 -0.31 14.25
N MET A 125 1.38 -0.71 14.27
CA MET A 125 0.87 -1.91 14.90
C MET A 125 0.45 -2.86 13.79
N ASP A 126 1.00 -4.05 13.78
CA ASP A 126 0.66 -5.10 12.80
C ASP A 126 0.29 -6.39 13.53
N ALA A 127 -0.88 -6.95 13.19
CA ALA A 127 -1.39 -8.17 13.77
C ALA A 127 -1.56 -9.22 12.66
N TYR A 128 -0.59 -10.12 12.50
CA TYR A 128 -0.48 -11.00 11.35
C TYR A 128 -0.02 -12.43 11.74
N ASN A 129 -0.17 -13.35 10.80
CA ASN A 129 0.37 -14.70 10.93
C ASN A 129 1.81 -14.75 10.40
N HIS A 130 2.78 -14.91 11.31
CA HIS A 130 4.20 -14.93 10.97
C HIS A 130 4.64 -16.14 10.13
N SER A 131 3.80 -17.18 10.03
CA SER A 131 4.12 -18.42 9.31
C SER A 131 3.79 -18.36 7.82
N VAL A 132 3.14 -17.27 7.36
CA VAL A 132 2.72 -17.08 5.97
C VAL A 132 3.48 -15.94 5.30
N TYR A 133 3.20 -15.74 4.01
CA TYR A 133 3.72 -14.62 3.22
C TYR A 133 3.55 -13.27 3.95
N PRO A 134 4.45 -12.28 3.79
CA PRO A 134 5.70 -12.33 3.00
C PRO A 134 6.90 -12.78 3.82
N GLY A 135 6.83 -12.79 5.15
CA GLY A 135 7.94 -13.12 6.04
C GLY A 135 9.16 -12.18 5.88
N ASP A 136 8.90 -10.90 5.65
CA ASP A 136 9.94 -9.88 5.45
C ASP A 136 10.51 -9.40 6.78
N LYS A 137 11.56 -10.08 7.26
CA LYS A 137 12.22 -9.76 8.53
C LYS A 137 12.77 -8.34 8.59
N LYS A 138 13.16 -7.77 7.45
CA LYS A 138 13.68 -6.40 7.42
C LYS A 138 12.54 -5.40 7.64
N ALA A 139 11.40 -5.60 7.00
CA ALA A 139 10.24 -4.76 7.17
C ALA A 139 9.71 -4.79 8.61
N GLN A 140 9.74 -5.96 9.26
CA GLN A 140 9.35 -6.13 10.67
C GLN A 140 10.06 -5.18 11.64
N GLU A 141 11.29 -4.72 11.32
CA GLU A 141 12.00 -3.75 12.15
C GLU A 141 11.27 -2.41 12.31
N ALA A 142 10.34 -2.11 11.42
CA ALA A 142 9.52 -0.90 11.48
C ALA A 142 8.33 -1.02 12.45
N ILE A 143 7.91 -2.23 12.78
CA ILE A 143 6.76 -2.49 13.65
C ILE A 143 7.09 -2.06 15.08
N LYS A 144 6.20 -1.30 15.70
CA LYS A 144 6.33 -0.87 17.10
C LYS A 144 5.47 -1.69 18.06
N CYS A 145 4.40 -2.28 17.55
CA CYS A 145 3.54 -3.21 18.26
C CYS A 145 3.29 -4.42 17.36
N ASP A 146 4.08 -5.46 17.54
CA ASP A 146 4.00 -6.72 16.80
C ASP A 146 3.07 -7.68 17.53
N ILE A 147 2.00 -8.10 16.86
CA ILE A 147 1.03 -9.09 17.35
C ILE A 147 1.04 -10.27 16.37
N SER A 148 2.19 -10.93 16.29
CA SER A 148 2.35 -12.10 15.41
C SER A 148 1.86 -13.38 16.07
N ILE A 149 1.08 -14.17 15.34
CA ILE A 149 0.51 -15.47 15.76
C ILE A 149 0.94 -16.59 14.83
#